data_f39e0988a09450e539c1ea66d01b0af1
#
_entry.id   f39e0988a09450e539c1ea66d01b0af1
#
_cell.length_a   1.000
_cell.length_b   1.000
_cell.length_c   1.000
_cell.angle_alpha   90.00
_cell.angle_beta   90.00
_cell.angle_gamma   90.00
#
_symmetry.space_group_name_H-M   'P 1'
#
loop_
_entity.id
_entity.type
_entity.pdbx_description
1 polymer ?
#
loop_
_entity_poly.entity_id
_entity_poly.type
_entity_poly.pdbx_seq_one_letter_code
_entity_poly.pdbx_strand_id
1 'polypeptide(L)'
;MKKDIYIHVGPPKTGTSAVQKWLNSNQSILQQQGVLYPPHSVDENGVSSGNVNCIYDIDDKKQIQLNNERLDILLRDFQASKFSTLLLSSEFFFRQMEELKQLIPNAKFIAYIRNPIETKESSYNQSVKRHFQVKKLNTIRRKQLPFMVRLVEFSEQFGEKDLILRLYGEQYFYRNNIVSDLLTVLGIDLDVTLSIVNSSYQFEALEFKRWFNQFHLESYQVMVDRSLQGFTSGNETYSLIQHEQYIKDGAYYACLLEKYAKSMNTKALDPLIIDMKKLTAKSYFPQAISEQQFLSVCQYLQDTLGFNYYLMTRHVKTFTPEFSPNFHRIFVKSSSKKNNVIYLLFLGRNKLRAFIKKIKNTLVISL
;
A
#
# COMPACT_ATOMS: atom_id res chain seq x y z
N MET A 1 -16.49 -11.65 -32.30
CA MET A 1 -16.80 -11.29 -30.89
C MET A 1 -16.19 -9.91 -30.65
N LYS A 2 -16.90 -9.00 -30.00
CA LYS A 2 -16.34 -7.68 -29.65
C LYS A 2 -15.22 -7.88 -28.62
N LYS A 3 -14.08 -7.22 -28.81
CA LYS A 3 -12.90 -7.29 -27.93
C LYS A 3 -12.79 -5.97 -27.18
N ASP A 4 -12.93 -6.00 -25.86
CA ASP A 4 -12.78 -4.84 -24.99
C ASP A 4 -11.45 -4.91 -24.22
N ILE A 5 -10.77 -3.78 -24.08
CA ILE A 5 -9.51 -3.67 -23.33
C ILE A 5 -9.71 -2.65 -22.21
N TYR A 6 -9.49 -3.09 -20.98
CA TYR A 6 -9.56 -2.24 -19.79
C TYR A 6 -8.19 -2.15 -19.11
N ILE A 7 -7.85 -0.95 -18.69
CA ILE A 7 -6.59 -0.66 -17.99
C ILE A 7 -6.95 0.01 -16.65
N HIS A 8 -6.85 -0.76 -15.55
CA HIS A 8 -7.01 -0.24 -14.20
C HIS A 8 -5.70 0.42 -13.74
N VAL A 9 -5.75 1.75 -13.55
CA VAL A 9 -4.56 2.58 -13.34
C VAL A 9 -4.33 3.03 -11.88
N GLY A 10 -5.21 2.72 -10.98
CA GLY A 10 -5.17 3.25 -9.62
C GLY A 10 -5.99 4.53 -9.51
N PRO A 11 -5.51 5.66 -9.00
CA PRO A 11 -4.19 6.03 -8.50
C PRO A 11 -3.77 5.32 -7.19
N PRO A 12 -2.54 5.54 -6.71
CA PRO A 12 -2.08 4.95 -5.44
C PRO A 12 -3.03 5.22 -4.27
N LYS A 13 -3.16 4.29 -3.33
CA LYS A 13 -4.02 4.36 -2.13
C LYS A 13 -5.51 4.16 -2.39
N THR A 14 -5.86 3.55 -3.50
CA THR A 14 -7.23 3.19 -3.87
C THR A 14 -7.43 1.67 -3.95
N GLY A 15 -6.78 0.90 -3.08
CA GLY A 15 -7.01 -0.55 -2.96
C GLY A 15 -6.42 -1.42 -4.05
N THR A 16 -5.57 -0.87 -4.92
CA THR A 16 -4.94 -1.56 -6.06
C THR A 16 -4.30 -2.89 -5.69
N SER A 17 -3.57 -2.96 -4.57
CA SER A 17 -2.93 -4.21 -4.13
C SER A 17 -3.94 -5.33 -3.78
N ALA A 18 -5.09 -4.99 -3.18
CA ALA A 18 -6.13 -5.97 -2.87
C ALA A 18 -6.78 -6.50 -4.16
N VAL A 19 -7.10 -5.60 -5.08
CA VAL A 19 -7.61 -5.92 -6.41
C VAL A 19 -6.64 -6.83 -7.17
N GLN A 20 -5.39 -6.43 -7.30
CA GLN A 20 -4.37 -7.16 -8.04
C GLN A 20 -4.10 -8.54 -7.45
N LYS A 21 -4.06 -8.66 -6.11
CA LYS A 21 -3.91 -9.94 -5.43
C LYS A 21 -5.07 -10.88 -5.76
N TRP A 22 -6.30 -10.37 -5.68
CA TRP A 22 -7.48 -11.18 -5.99
C TRP A 22 -7.49 -11.62 -7.46
N LEU A 23 -7.28 -10.69 -8.40
CA LEU A 23 -7.23 -10.99 -9.83
C LEU A 23 -6.18 -12.06 -10.16
N ASN A 24 -4.99 -11.94 -9.57
CA ASN A 24 -3.91 -12.90 -9.79
C ASN A 24 -4.20 -14.29 -9.20
N SER A 25 -4.90 -14.34 -8.06
CA SER A 25 -5.25 -15.60 -7.40
C SER A 25 -6.48 -16.29 -7.97
N ASN A 26 -7.30 -15.59 -8.77
CA ASN A 26 -8.58 -16.09 -9.26
C ASN A 26 -8.66 -16.12 -10.80
N GLN A 27 -7.54 -16.43 -11.45
CA GLN A 27 -7.43 -16.46 -12.91
C GLN A 27 -8.43 -17.41 -13.58
N SER A 28 -8.69 -18.59 -12.98
CA SER A 28 -9.67 -19.54 -13.50
C SER A 28 -11.09 -18.98 -13.54
N ILE A 29 -11.47 -18.20 -12.51
CA ILE A 29 -12.78 -17.53 -12.46
C ILE A 29 -12.85 -16.47 -13.57
N LEU A 30 -11.82 -15.65 -13.72
CA LEU A 30 -11.75 -14.62 -14.77
C LEU A 30 -11.84 -15.24 -16.17
N GLN A 31 -11.12 -16.34 -16.41
CA GLN A 31 -11.15 -17.05 -17.68
C GLN A 31 -12.54 -17.62 -18.02
N GLN A 32 -13.26 -18.16 -17.03
CA GLN A 32 -14.65 -18.61 -17.20
C GLN A 32 -15.59 -17.47 -17.58
N GLN A 33 -15.30 -16.24 -17.12
CA GLN A 33 -16.03 -15.02 -17.47
C GLN A 33 -15.52 -14.35 -18.76
N GLY A 34 -14.63 -14.99 -19.50
CA GLY A 34 -14.10 -14.48 -20.76
C GLY A 34 -13.06 -13.36 -20.60
N VAL A 35 -12.46 -13.21 -19.43
CA VAL A 35 -11.44 -12.20 -19.15
C VAL A 35 -10.05 -12.82 -19.19
N LEU A 36 -9.18 -12.24 -20.00
CA LEU A 36 -7.74 -12.47 -19.98
C LEU A 36 -7.11 -11.44 -19.02
N TYR A 37 -6.54 -11.93 -17.91
CA TYR A 37 -5.72 -11.16 -16.99
C TYR A 37 -4.31 -11.75 -16.98
N PRO A 38 -3.30 -11.11 -17.60
CA PRO A 38 -1.93 -11.62 -17.58
C PRO A 38 -1.41 -11.78 -16.14
N PRO A 39 -0.85 -12.96 -15.80
CA PRO A 39 -0.34 -13.22 -14.46
C PRO A 39 0.84 -12.31 -14.12
N HIS A 40 1.07 -12.10 -12.85
CA HIS A 40 2.22 -11.33 -12.36
C HIS A 40 2.80 -11.94 -11.07
N SER A 41 4.06 -11.65 -10.82
CA SER A 41 4.72 -12.01 -9.57
C SER A 41 4.35 -11.06 -8.43
N VAL A 42 4.58 -11.52 -7.20
CA VAL A 42 4.56 -10.71 -5.99
C VAL A 42 5.97 -10.69 -5.40
N ASP A 43 6.33 -9.60 -4.74
CA ASP A 43 7.62 -9.51 -4.05
C ASP A 43 7.64 -10.37 -2.76
N GLU A 44 8.79 -10.44 -2.10
CA GLU A 44 8.98 -11.16 -0.83
C GLU A 44 8.02 -10.71 0.28
N ASN A 45 7.47 -9.50 0.18
CA ASN A 45 6.50 -8.94 1.10
C ASN A 45 5.04 -9.24 0.71
N GLY A 46 4.82 -9.98 -0.39
CA GLY A 46 3.51 -10.24 -0.94
C GLY A 46 2.87 -9.02 -1.59
N VAL A 47 3.66 -7.99 -1.94
CA VAL A 47 3.22 -6.80 -2.65
C VAL A 47 3.39 -7.02 -4.14
N SER A 48 2.39 -6.62 -4.91
CA SER A 48 2.40 -6.68 -6.35
C SER A 48 2.47 -5.28 -6.95
N SER A 49 3.17 -5.15 -8.06
CA SER A 49 3.11 -3.99 -8.96
C SER A 49 2.02 -4.16 -10.03
N GLY A 50 1.18 -5.19 -9.89
CA GLY A 50 0.24 -5.59 -10.94
C GLY A 50 0.96 -6.23 -12.12
N ASN A 51 0.27 -6.31 -13.24
CA ASN A 51 0.81 -6.94 -14.45
C ASN A 51 1.55 -5.97 -15.39
N VAL A 52 2.17 -4.91 -14.82
CA VAL A 52 2.95 -3.93 -15.60
C VAL A 52 4.06 -4.60 -16.44
N ASN A 53 4.71 -5.62 -15.90
CA ASN A 53 5.82 -6.33 -16.57
C ASN A 53 5.38 -7.12 -17.82
N CYS A 54 4.07 -7.28 -18.07
CA CYS A 54 3.62 -7.91 -19.30
C CYS A 54 3.88 -7.05 -20.56
N ILE A 55 4.01 -5.71 -20.38
CA ILE A 55 4.25 -4.76 -21.47
C ILE A 55 5.35 -3.72 -21.18
N TYR A 56 5.85 -3.64 -19.94
CA TYR A 56 6.95 -2.72 -19.57
C TYR A 56 8.11 -3.48 -18.94
N ASP A 57 9.32 -3.02 -19.19
CA ASP A 57 10.50 -3.35 -18.41
C ASP A 57 10.64 -2.36 -17.25
N ILE A 58 11.04 -2.85 -16.07
CA ILE A 58 11.26 -2.04 -14.87
C ILE A 58 12.72 -2.18 -14.48
N ASP A 59 13.45 -1.08 -14.42
CA ASP A 59 14.83 -1.06 -13.95
C ASP A 59 14.94 -1.01 -12.40
N ASP A 60 16.17 -1.12 -11.89
CA ASP A 60 16.48 -1.06 -10.46
C ASP A 60 16.09 0.30 -9.82
N LYS A 61 15.99 1.36 -10.61
CA LYS A 61 15.55 2.69 -10.20
C LYS A 61 14.03 2.87 -10.29
N LYS A 62 13.29 1.79 -10.60
CA LYS A 62 11.84 1.78 -10.83
C LYS A 62 11.41 2.69 -11.99
N GLN A 63 12.29 2.95 -12.94
CA GLN A 63 11.92 3.54 -14.20
C GLN A 63 11.33 2.46 -15.10
N ILE A 64 10.26 2.80 -15.80
CA ILE A 64 9.57 1.87 -16.69
C ILE A 64 9.81 2.28 -18.12
N GLN A 65 10.06 1.29 -18.98
CA GLN A 65 10.22 1.47 -20.42
C GLN A 65 9.29 0.50 -21.14
N LEU A 66 8.51 1.03 -22.08
CA LEU A 66 7.61 0.20 -22.86
C LEU A 66 8.41 -0.82 -23.70
N ASN A 67 7.95 -2.06 -23.68
CA ASN A 67 8.43 -3.13 -24.53
C ASN A 67 7.41 -3.36 -25.65
N ASN A 68 7.64 -2.74 -26.80
CA ASN A 68 6.72 -2.80 -27.93
C ASN A 68 6.47 -4.24 -28.42
N GLU A 69 7.51 -5.06 -28.43
CA GLU A 69 7.36 -6.47 -28.85
C GLU A 69 6.40 -7.24 -27.94
N ARG A 70 6.54 -7.10 -26.62
CA ARG A 70 5.61 -7.73 -25.66
C ARG A 70 4.19 -7.20 -25.81
N LEU A 71 4.02 -5.89 -26.02
CA LEU A 71 2.71 -5.31 -26.26
C LEU A 71 2.07 -5.89 -27.53
N ASP A 72 2.80 -5.96 -28.63
CA ASP A 72 2.32 -6.50 -29.91
C ASP A 72 1.94 -7.99 -29.79
N ILE A 73 2.77 -8.78 -29.10
CA ILE A 73 2.49 -10.17 -28.82
C ILE A 73 1.20 -10.30 -27.99
N LEU A 74 1.09 -9.57 -26.88
CA LEU A 74 -0.09 -9.61 -26.01
C LEU A 74 -1.38 -9.25 -26.75
N LEU A 75 -1.36 -8.19 -27.54
CA LEU A 75 -2.54 -7.76 -28.32
C LEU A 75 -2.91 -8.77 -29.41
N ARG A 76 -1.94 -9.30 -30.14
CA ARG A 76 -2.15 -10.34 -31.16
C ARG A 76 -2.73 -11.61 -30.53
N ASP A 77 -2.15 -12.09 -29.44
CA ASP A 77 -2.59 -13.29 -28.75
C ASP A 77 -4.01 -13.09 -28.16
N PHE A 78 -4.29 -11.92 -27.60
CA PHE A 78 -5.63 -11.57 -27.16
C PHE A 78 -6.62 -11.58 -28.32
N GLN A 79 -6.29 -10.99 -29.47
CA GLN A 79 -7.18 -10.99 -30.66
C GLN A 79 -7.47 -12.42 -31.16
N ALA A 80 -6.48 -13.31 -31.15
CA ALA A 80 -6.63 -14.70 -31.55
C ALA A 80 -7.33 -15.58 -30.50
N SER A 81 -7.39 -15.15 -29.25
CA SER A 81 -7.93 -15.92 -28.12
C SER A 81 -9.46 -15.99 -28.13
N LYS A 82 -10.02 -16.87 -27.30
CA LYS A 82 -11.47 -16.96 -27.01
C LYS A 82 -11.96 -15.88 -26.03
N PHE A 83 -11.09 -15.13 -25.41
CA PHE A 83 -11.46 -14.12 -24.42
C PHE A 83 -12.08 -12.89 -25.08
N SER A 84 -13.12 -12.32 -24.45
CA SER A 84 -13.77 -11.08 -24.91
C SER A 84 -13.16 -9.83 -24.30
N THR A 85 -12.52 -9.97 -23.15
CA THR A 85 -11.97 -8.83 -22.36
C THR A 85 -10.51 -9.06 -22.01
N LEU A 86 -9.65 -8.06 -22.24
CA LEU A 86 -8.29 -7.97 -21.68
C LEU A 86 -8.30 -6.97 -20.54
N LEU A 87 -7.82 -7.38 -19.37
CA LEU A 87 -7.67 -6.52 -18.21
C LEU A 87 -6.19 -6.36 -17.85
N LEU A 88 -5.70 -5.13 -17.86
CA LEU A 88 -4.41 -4.74 -17.32
C LEU A 88 -4.63 -3.96 -16.01
N SER A 89 -3.78 -4.18 -15.01
CA SER A 89 -3.90 -3.49 -13.72
C SER A 89 -2.54 -3.20 -13.10
N SER A 90 -2.20 -1.91 -13.01
CA SER A 90 -1.00 -1.44 -12.31
C SER A 90 -1.10 0.06 -12.00
N GLU A 91 -0.57 0.48 -10.83
CA GLU A 91 -0.40 1.91 -10.52
C GLU A 91 0.62 2.59 -11.43
N PHE A 92 1.54 1.84 -12.03
CA PHE A 92 2.50 2.37 -12.99
C PHE A 92 1.83 2.88 -14.26
N PHE A 93 0.75 2.26 -14.70
CA PHE A 93 0.00 2.68 -15.90
C PHE A 93 -0.62 4.08 -15.75
N PHE A 94 -0.83 4.56 -14.53
CA PHE A 94 -1.37 5.90 -14.31
C PHE A 94 -0.51 7.00 -14.95
N ARG A 95 0.80 6.86 -14.95
CA ARG A 95 1.70 7.82 -15.58
C ARG A 95 1.83 7.63 -17.09
N GLN A 96 1.39 6.50 -17.59
CA GLN A 96 1.52 6.10 -19.01
C GLN A 96 0.18 6.09 -19.75
N MET A 97 -0.88 6.66 -19.15
CA MET A 97 -2.23 6.62 -19.71
C MET A 97 -2.28 7.14 -21.15
N GLU A 98 -1.61 8.26 -21.43
CA GLU A 98 -1.60 8.91 -22.75
C GLU A 98 -0.86 8.05 -23.77
N GLU A 99 0.33 7.55 -23.43
CA GLU A 99 1.10 6.63 -24.28
C GLU A 99 0.29 5.37 -24.59
N LEU A 100 -0.27 4.73 -23.55
CA LEU A 100 -1.09 3.53 -23.71
C LEU A 100 -2.35 3.79 -24.54
N LYS A 101 -2.98 4.98 -24.42
CA LYS A 101 -4.14 5.33 -25.22
C LYS A 101 -3.81 5.53 -26.70
N GLN A 102 -2.64 6.09 -26.99
CA GLN A 102 -2.16 6.23 -28.39
C GLN A 102 -1.87 4.88 -29.03
N LEU A 103 -1.28 3.95 -28.27
CA LEU A 103 -0.91 2.60 -28.74
C LEU A 103 -2.11 1.64 -28.79
N ILE A 104 -3.09 1.81 -27.90
CA ILE A 104 -4.29 0.99 -27.79
C ILE A 104 -5.52 1.92 -27.85
N PRO A 105 -5.90 2.42 -29.04
CA PRO A 105 -6.95 3.44 -29.16
C PRO A 105 -8.33 3.05 -28.61
N ASN A 106 -8.64 1.76 -28.57
CA ASN A 106 -9.89 1.23 -28.03
C ASN A 106 -9.84 0.89 -26.52
N ALA A 107 -8.71 1.13 -25.84
CA ALA A 107 -8.60 0.91 -24.41
C ALA A 107 -9.44 1.91 -23.61
N LYS A 108 -10.06 1.39 -22.54
CA LYS A 108 -10.78 2.15 -21.51
C LYS A 108 -9.99 2.12 -20.21
N PHE A 109 -9.85 3.27 -19.57
CA PHE A 109 -9.06 3.42 -18.36
C PHE A 109 -9.97 3.50 -17.14
N ILE A 110 -9.69 2.72 -16.10
CA ILE A 110 -10.47 2.68 -14.85
C ILE A 110 -9.62 3.34 -13.75
N ALA A 111 -10.14 4.42 -13.17
CA ALA A 111 -9.48 5.12 -12.07
C ALA A 111 -10.42 5.28 -10.87
N TYR A 112 -9.92 4.91 -9.67
CA TYR A 112 -10.67 5.07 -8.42
C TYR A 112 -10.28 6.36 -7.72
N ILE A 113 -11.27 7.17 -7.36
CA ILE A 113 -11.07 8.46 -6.70
C ILE A 113 -11.42 8.32 -5.22
N ARG A 114 -10.44 8.59 -4.37
CA ARG A 114 -10.59 8.54 -2.91
C ARG A 114 -10.63 9.95 -2.32
N ASN A 115 -11.29 10.10 -1.17
CA ASN A 115 -11.24 11.30 -0.36
C ASN A 115 -9.78 11.78 -0.20
N PRO A 116 -9.45 13.01 -0.64
CA PRO A 116 -8.07 13.52 -0.63
C PRO A 116 -7.45 13.59 0.79
N ILE A 117 -8.27 13.82 1.83
CA ILE A 117 -7.80 13.86 3.22
C ILE A 117 -7.37 12.46 3.65
N GLU A 118 -8.21 11.45 3.40
CA GLU A 118 -7.89 10.05 3.70
C GLU A 118 -6.71 9.53 2.89
N THR A 119 -6.59 9.95 1.62
CA THR A 119 -5.44 9.62 0.77
C THR A 119 -4.16 10.17 1.36
N LYS A 120 -4.19 11.38 1.90
CA LYS A 120 -3.05 12.03 2.56
C LYS A 120 -2.62 11.27 3.81
N GLU A 121 -3.56 10.92 4.71
CA GLU A 121 -3.28 10.14 5.92
C GLU A 121 -2.79 8.73 5.57
N SER A 122 -3.40 8.06 4.60
CA SER A 122 -2.98 6.74 4.12
C SER A 122 -1.57 6.75 3.53
N SER A 123 -1.22 7.79 2.77
CA SER A 123 0.12 7.96 2.21
C SER A 123 1.17 8.20 3.30
N TYR A 124 0.82 9.00 4.31
CA TYR A 124 1.67 9.21 5.47
C TYR A 124 1.89 7.91 6.27
N ASN A 125 0.82 7.17 6.55
CA ASN A 125 0.90 5.90 7.25
C ASN A 125 1.81 4.92 6.51
N GLN A 126 1.74 4.85 5.19
CA GLN A 126 2.66 4.02 4.39
C GLN A 126 4.11 4.50 4.48
N SER A 127 4.33 5.82 4.48
CA SER A 127 5.68 6.37 4.63
C SER A 127 6.29 6.00 5.99
N VAL A 128 5.50 6.00 7.05
CA VAL A 128 5.93 5.51 8.37
C VAL A 128 6.19 4.00 8.34
N LYS A 129 5.30 3.22 7.74
CA LYS A 129 5.43 1.75 7.67
C LYS A 129 6.69 1.32 6.93
N ARG A 130 6.98 1.91 5.75
CA ARG A 130 7.90 1.34 4.75
C ARG A 130 9.05 2.25 4.31
N HIS A 131 9.00 3.56 4.62
CA HIS A 131 9.96 4.54 4.10
C HIS A 131 10.65 5.34 5.20
N PHE A 132 10.80 4.78 6.38
CA PHE A 132 11.52 5.36 7.53
C PHE A 132 11.09 6.80 7.88
N GLN A 133 9.80 7.16 7.63
CA GLN A 133 9.30 8.49 7.98
C GLN A 133 9.32 8.70 9.50
N VAL A 134 10.00 9.77 9.94
CA VAL A 134 10.11 10.17 11.36
C VAL A 134 9.38 11.47 11.66
N LYS A 135 9.18 12.34 10.64
CA LYS A 135 8.49 13.62 10.80
C LYS A 135 6.98 13.38 10.95
N LYS A 136 6.32 14.26 11.68
CA LYS A 136 4.86 14.29 11.81
C LYS A 136 4.19 14.58 10.46
N LEU A 137 2.91 14.23 10.34
CA LEU A 137 2.11 14.55 9.16
C LEU A 137 2.09 16.06 8.93
N ASN A 138 2.47 16.47 7.73
CA ASN A 138 2.27 17.84 7.30
C ASN A 138 0.80 18.08 6.94
N THR A 139 0.12 18.98 7.64
CA THR A 139 -1.31 19.27 7.45
C THR A 139 -1.60 20.37 6.43
N ILE A 140 -0.58 20.97 5.80
CA ILE A 140 -0.76 22.01 4.78
C ILE A 140 -1.61 21.47 3.62
N ARG A 141 -2.62 22.22 3.20
CA ARG A 141 -3.49 21.90 2.06
C ARG A 141 -2.70 21.95 0.76
N ARG A 142 -3.03 21.02 -0.12
CA ARG A 142 -2.55 21.09 -1.50
C ARG A 142 -3.46 22.01 -2.32
N LYS A 143 -2.87 22.90 -3.10
CA LYS A 143 -3.62 23.78 -4.03
C LYS A 143 -4.23 23.01 -5.19
N GLN A 144 -3.64 21.88 -5.56
CA GLN A 144 -4.07 20.98 -6.62
C GLN A 144 -3.92 19.53 -6.18
N LEU A 145 -4.67 18.65 -6.81
CA LEU A 145 -4.53 17.19 -6.68
C LEU A 145 -3.88 16.69 -7.97
N PRO A 146 -2.55 16.39 -7.98
CA PRO A 146 -1.83 16.09 -9.21
C PRO A 146 -2.43 14.93 -10.02
N PHE A 147 -2.99 13.93 -9.33
CA PHE A 147 -3.66 12.83 -10.00
C PHE A 147 -4.97 13.26 -10.68
N MET A 148 -5.73 14.21 -10.10
CA MET A 148 -6.94 14.76 -10.74
C MET A 148 -6.60 15.64 -11.95
N VAL A 149 -5.55 16.46 -11.84
CA VAL A 149 -5.06 17.27 -12.96
C VAL A 149 -4.78 16.37 -14.16
N ARG A 150 -4.05 15.27 -13.94
CA ARG A 150 -3.74 14.32 -15.03
C ARG A 150 -4.98 13.64 -15.62
N LEU A 151 -5.99 13.31 -14.81
CA LEU A 151 -7.24 12.75 -15.30
C LEU A 151 -8.04 13.77 -16.13
N VAL A 152 -8.00 15.05 -15.76
CA VAL A 152 -8.58 16.14 -16.56
C VAL A 152 -7.87 16.27 -17.90
N GLU A 153 -6.53 16.36 -17.89
CA GLU A 153 -5.72 16.44 -19.13
C GLU A 153 -6.01 15.25 -20.05
N PHE A 154 -6.07 14.04 -19.50
CA PHE A 154 -6.42 12.85 -20.28
C PHE A 154 -7.83 12.93 -20.87
N SER A 155 -8.82 13.35 -20.07
CA SER A 155 -10.21 13.48 -20.51
C SER A 155 -10.38 14.56 -21.60
N GLU A 156 -9.66 15.66 -21.48
CA GLU A 156 -9.65 16.74 -22.49
C GLU A 156 -9.03 16.28 -23.81
N GLN A 157 -7.99 15.45 -23.75
CA GLN A 157 -7.27 15.00 -24.94
C GLN A 157 -7.97 13.84 -25.66
N PHE A 158 -8.54 12.87 -24.93
CA PHE A 158 -9.06 11.60 -25.48
C PHE A 158 -10.57 11.44 -25.34
N GLY A 159 -11.21 12.31 -24.57
CA GLY A 159 -12.64 12.26 -24.30
C GLY A 159 -13.01 11.46 -23.04
N GLU A 160 -14.18 11.80 -22.51
CA GLU A 160 -14.71 11.22 -21.27
C GLU A 160 -15.07 9.74 -21.37
N LYS A 161 -15.40 9.27 -22.58
CA LYS A 161 -15.88 7.88 -22.84
C LYS A 161 -14.81 6.82 -22.55
N ASP A 162 -13.54 7.20 -22.60
CA ASP A 162 -12.42 6.30 -22.42
C ASP A 162 -11.87 6.31 -20.98
N LEU A 163 -12.45 7.15 -20.12
CA LEU A 163 -12.10 7.27 -18.70
C LEU A 163 -13.29 6.90 -17.82
N ILE A 164 -13.18 5.77 -17.14
CA ILE A 164 -14.18 5.26 -16.20
C ILE A 164 -13.77 5.62 -14.79
N LEU A 165 -14.42 6.64 -14.22
CA LEU A 165 -14.18 7.06 -12.84
C LEU A 165 -15.07 6.28 -11.88
N ARG A 166 -14.45 5.69 -10.84
CA ARG A 166 -15.11 5.03 -9.73
C ARG A 166 -14.71 5.70 -8.41
N LEU A 167 -15.57 5.64 -7.41
CA LEU A 167 -15.25 6.18 -6.09
C LEU A 167 -14.69 5.09 -5.18
N TYR A 168 -13.68 5.45 -4.39
CA TYR A 168 -13.08 4.55 -3.41
C TYR A 168 -13.67 4.79 -2.02
N GLY A 169 -14.30 3.76 -1.48
CA GLY A 169 -14.91 3.70 -0.16
C GLY A 169 -15.97 2.60 -0.13
N GLU A 170 -16.13 1.90 0.98
CA GLU A 170 -17.08 0.79 1.08
C GLU A 170 -18.50 1.21 0.69
N GLN A 171 -18.92 2.43 1.06
CA GLN A 171 -20.23 2.99 0.74
C GLN A 171 -20.45 3.24 -0.76
N TYR A 172 -19.39 3.26 -1.57
CA TYR A 172 -19.48 3.49 -3.02
C TYR A 172 -19.32 2.22 -3.83
N PHE A 173 -18.71 1.16 -3.22
CA PHE A 173 -18.44 -0.07 -3.93
C PHE A 173 -19.69 -0.90 -4.14
N TYR A 174 -19.83 -1.48 -5.31
CA TYR A 174 -20.83 -2.51 -5.53
C TYR A 174 -20.62 -3.66 -4.55
N ARG A 175 -21.69 -4.06 -3.83
CA ARG A 175 -21.65 -5.07 -2.76
C ARG A 175 -20.63 -4.76 -1.66
N ASN A 176 -20.35 -3.48 -1.40
CA ASN A 176 -19.35 -3.00 -0.42
C ASN A 176 -17.95 -3.61 -0.62
N ASN A 177 -17.62 -4.00 -1.84
CA ASN A 177 -16.37 -4.70 -2.16
C ASN A 177 -15.73 -4.14 -3.42
N ILE A 178 -14.48 -3.68 -3.32
CA ILE A 178 -13.74 -3.07 -4.44
C ILE A 178 -13.53 -4.02 -5.62
N VAL A 179 -13.36 -5.32 -5.38
CA VAL A 179 -13.18 -6.29 -6.47
C VAL A 179 -14.52 -6.52 -7.18
N SER A 180 -15.61 -6.72 -6.44
CA SER A 180 -16.96 -6.82 -7.03
C SER A 180 -17.29 -5.56 -7.82
N ASP A 181 -16.91 -4.39 -7.31
CA ASP A 181 -17.08 -3.11 -7.99
C ASP A 181 -16.29 -3.01 -9.31
N LEU A 182 -15.02 -3.44 -9.31
CA LEU A 182 -14.22 -3.49 -10.54
C LEU A 182 -14.82 -4.49 -11.55
N LEU A 183 -15.26 -5.65 -11.09
CA LEU A 183 -15.83 -6.67 -11.96
C LEU A 183 -17.12 -6.22 -12.63
N THR A 184 -17.94 -5.40 -11.96
CA THR A 184 -19.15 -4.82 -12.60
C THR A 184 -18.81 -3.89 -13.76
N VAL A 185 -17.67 -3.19 -13.73
CA VAL A 185 -17.18 -2.38 -14.87
C VAL A 185 -16.89 -3.26 -16.08
N LEU A 186 -16.49 -4.51 -15.85
CA LEU A 186 -16.24 -5.51 -16.91
C LEU A 186 -17.53 -6.26 -17.31
N GLY A 187 -18.68 -5.92 -16.74
CA GLY A 187 -19.96 -6.62 -16.97
C GLY A 187 -20.11 -7.94 -16.22
N ILE A 188 -19.29 -8.17 -15.17
CA ILE A 188 -19.29 -9.39 -14.36
C ILE A 188 -19.95 -9.12 -13.02
N ASP A 189 -21.06 -9.81 -12.73
CA ASP A 189 -21.72 -9.78 -11.43
C ASP A 189 -21.25 -10.96 -10.57
N LEU A 190 -20.28 -10.70 -9.72
CA LEU A 190 -19.69 -11.68 -8.80
C LEU A 190 -19.60 -11.11 -7.39
N ASP A 191 -20.10 -11.86 -6.42
CA ASP A 191 -19.91 -11.57 -5.01
C ASP A 191 -18.56 -12.13 -4.54
N VAL A 192 -17.69 -11.24 -4.07
CA VAL A 192 -16.32 -11.58 -3.71
C VAL A 192 -16.10 -11.38 -2.22
N THR A 193 -15.60 -12.40 -1.56
CA THR A 193 -15.10 -12.28 -0.19
C THR A 193 -13.61 -11.96 -0.23
N LEU A 194 -13.23 -10.79 0.32
CA LEU A 194 -11.83 -10.41 0.46
C LEU A 194 -11.29 -10.85 1.81
N SER A 195 -10.15 -11.53 1.81
CA SER A 195 -9.33 -11.58 3.01
C SER A 195 -8.70 -10.21 3.27
N ILE A 196 -8.77 -9.72 4.51
CA ILE A 196 -8.15 -8.45 4.90
C ILE A 196 -6.65 -8.52 4.58
N VAL A 197 -6.22 -7.67 3.64
CA VAL A 197 -4.82 -7.56 3.24
C VAL A 197 -4.30 -6.20 3.68
N ASN A 198 -3.23 -6.19 4.46
CA ASN A 198 -2.57 -4.96 4.93
C ASN A 198 -3.47 -4.06 5.79
N SER A 199 -3.88 -4.54 6.97
CA SER A 199 -4.57 -3.69 7.96
C SER A 199 -3.78 -2.40 8.21
N SER A 200 -4.49 -1.30 8.37
CA SER A 200 -3.90 -0.05 8.84
C SER A 200 -3.33 -0.28 10.25
N TYR A 201 -2.23 0.42 10.59
CA TYR A 201 -1.78 0.41 11.97
C TYR A 201 -2.83 1.10 12.85
N GLN A 202 -3.02 0.58 14.05
CA GLN A 202 -3.63 1.36 15.12
C GLN A 202 -2.70 2.53 15.48
N PHE A 203 -3.26 3.57 16.07
CA PHE A 203 -2.55 4.83 16.31
C PHE A 203 -1.24 4.64 17.10
N GLU A 204 -1.26 3.81 18.15
CA GLU A 204 -0.10 3.56 19.01
C GLU A 204 1.00 2.82 18.24
N ALA A 205 0.62 1.86 17.41
CA ALA A 205 1.56 1.14 16.55
C ALA A 205 2.19 2.07 15.50
N LEU A 206 1.42 3.03 14.94
CA LEU A 206 1.92 4.02 14.01
C LEU A 206 2.96 4.93 14.67
N GLU A 207 2.67 5.47 15.85
CA GLU A 207 3.57 6.37 16.58
C GLU A 207 4.81 5.65 17.10
N PHE A 208 4.66 4.40 17.56
CA PHE A 208 5.81 3.55 17.88
C PHE A 208 6.71 3.35 16.64
N LYS A 209 6.13 3.01 15.49
CA LYS A 209 6.89 2.77 14.26
C LYS A 209 7.59 4.05 13.78
N ARG A 210 6.92 5.20 13.86
CA ARG A 210 7.53 6.50 13.56
C ARG A 210 8.73 6.79 14.46
N TRP A 211 8.62 6.53 15.76
CA TRP A 211 9.73 6.63 16.70
C TRP A 211 10.85 5.63 16.36
N PHE A 212 10.53 4.38 16.06
CA PHE A 212 11.50 3.33 15.74
C PHE A 212 12.29 3.62 14.45
N ASN A 213 11.68 4.30 13.50
CA ASN A 213 12.29 4.62 12.20
C ASN A 213 13.56 5.48 12.30
N GLN A 214 13.75 6.24 13.39
CA GLN A 214 14.97 7.05 13.58
C GLN A 214 16.26 6.23 13.64
N PHE A 215 16.16 4.93 13.91
CA PHE A 215 17.33 4.05 13.99
C PHE A 215 17.72 3.40 12.66
N HIS A 216 16.94 3.58 11.59
CA HIS A 216 17.20 3.06 10.24
C HIS A 216 17.58 1.57 10.20
N LEU A 217 16.95 0.73 11.02
CA LEU A 217 17.25 -0.70 11.14
C LEU A 217 16.54 -1.52 10.06
N GLU A 218 17.08 -1.54 8.84
CA GLU A 218 16.49 -2.22 7.66
C GLU A 218 16.25 -3.71 7.90
N SER A 219 17.19 -4.40 8.55
CA SER A 219 17.10 -5.84 8.86
C SER A 219 15.88 -6.23 9.72
N TYR A 220 15.29 -5.27 10.47
CA TYR A 220 14.10 -5.48 11.29
C TYR A 220 12.83 -4.93 10.66
N GLN A 221 12.93 -4.20 9.56
CA GLN A 221 11.83 -3.43 8.97
C GLN A 221 10.60 -4.30 8.67
N VAL A 222 10.77 -5.38 7.93
CA VAL A 222 9.68 -6.28 7.52
C VAL A 222 9.06 -6.98 8.72
N MET A 223 9.90 -7.46 9.64
CA MET A 223 9.46 -8.17 10.84
C MET A 223 8.63 -7.27 11.76
N VAL A 224 9.10 -6.05 12.02
CA VAL A 224 8.39 -5.06 12.85
C VAL A 224 7.09 -4.61 12.16
N ASP A 225 7.11 -4.34 10.85
CA ASP A 225 5.89 -3.96 10.10
C ASP A 225 4.81 -5.04 10.20
N ARG A 226 5.16 -6.31 9.94
CA ARG A 226 4.20 -7.43 10.03
C ARG A 226 3.63 -7.60 11.43
N SER A 227 4.48 -7.50 12.45
CA SER A 227 4.03 -7.63 13.84
C SER A 227 3.09 -6.49 14.22
N LEU A 228 3.45 -5.24 13.90
CA LEU A 228 2.61 -4.08 14.23
C LEU A 228 1.26 -4.07 13.49
N GLN A 229 1.14 -4.72 12.34
CA GLN A 229 -0.16 -4.92 11.67
C GLN A 229 -1.11 -5.81 12.48
N GLY A 230 -0.59 -6.69 13.32
CA GLY A 230 -1.37 -7.54 14.22
C GLY A 230 -1.64 -6.91 15.60
N PHE A 231 -1.15 -5.72 15.90
CA PHE A 231 -1.45 -5.03 17.15
C PHE A 231 -2.88 -4.50 17.15
N THR A 232 -3.71 -4.98 18.12
CA THR A 232 -5.16 -4.70 18.18
C THR A 232 -5.60 -4.02 19.48
N SER A 233 -4.66 -3.69 20.38
CA SER A 233 -4.96 -3.11 21.69
C SER A 233 -4.92 -1.58 21.72
N GLY A 234 -4.90 -0.92 20.58
CA GLY A 234 -4.87 0.54 20.45
C GLY A 234 -6.11 1.13 19.80
N ASN A 235 -6.00 2.33 19.29
CA ASN A 235 -7.08 3.05 18.62
C ASN A 235 -7.06 2.77 17.11
N GLU A 236 -8.12 2.13 16.61
CA GLU A 236 -8.28 1.77 15.21
C GLU A 236 -8.75 2.97 14.37
N THR A 237 -9.74 3.71 14.89
CA THR A 237 -10.33 4.85 14.19
C THR A 237 -9.78 6.16 14.74
N TYR A 238 -8.94 6.83 13.96
CA TYR A 238 -8.32 8.09 14.34
C TYR A 238 -8.10 8.99 13.12
N SER A 239 -7.91 10.28 13.38
CA SER A 239 -7.33 11.23 12.42
C SER A 239 -6.13 11.94 13.05
N LEU A 240 -5.11 12.18 12.22
CA LEU A 240 -3.92 12.95 12.58
C LEU A 240 -4.12 14.47 12.31
N ILE A 241 -5.28 14.82 11.77
CA ILE A 241 -5.66 16.20 11.42
C ILE A 241 -6.68 16.69 12.43
N GLN A 242 -6.45 17.88 12.99
CA GLN A 242 -7.35 18.50 13.96
C GLN A 242 -8.76 18.67 13.38
N HIS A 243 -9.78 18.54 14.24
CA HIS A 243 -11.19 18.56 13.86
C HIS A 243 -11.56 19.74 12.95
N GLU A 244 -11.25 20.96 13.39
CA GLU A 244 -11.56 22.16 12.62
C GLU A 244 -10.86 22.18 11.25
N GLN A 245 -9.59 21.78 11.21
CA GLN A 245 -8.84 21.69 9.97
C GLN A 245 -9.41 20.60 9.04
N TYR A 246 -9.84 19.47 9.62
CA TYR A 246 -10.44 18.35 8.86
C TYR A 246 -11.71 18.80 8.13
N ILE A 247 -12.62 19.52 8.82
CA ILE A 247 -13.85 20.07 8.22
C ILE A 247 -13.53 21.12 7.15
N LYS A 248 -12.61 22.06 7.45
CA LYS A 248 -12.17 23.09 6.49
C LYS A 248 -11.53 22.47 5.24
N ASP A 249 -10.75 21.41 5.41
CA ASP A 249 -10.13 20.68 4.29
C ASP A 249 -11.18 19.92 3.48
N GLY A 250 -12.22 19.36 4.14
CA GLY A 250 -13.36 18.72 3.48
C GLY A 250 -14.05 19.67 2.52
N ALA A 251 -14.48 20.83 3.01
CA ALA A 251 -15.13 21.86 2.19
C ALA A 251 -14.22 22.35 1.05
N TYR A 252 -12.95 22.57 1.32
CA TYR A 252 -11.98 23.01 0.31
C TYR A 252 -11.79 21.99 -0.81
N TYR A 253 -11.58 20.72 -0.47
CA TYR A 253 -11.38 19.67 -1.47
C TYR A 253 -12.69 19.32 -2.20
N ALA A 254 -13.85 19.46 -1.58
CA ALA A 254 -15.13 19.36 -2.25
C ALA A 254 -15.23 20.38 -3.40
N CYS A 255 -14.95 21.67 -3.13
CA CYS A 255 -14.91 22.71 -4.16
C CYS A 255 -13.87 22.43 -5.26
N LEU A 256 -12.72 21.86 -4.90
CA LEU A 256 -11.69 21.49 -5.87
C LEU A 256 -12.14 20.33 -6.77
N LEU A 257 -12.77 19.32 -6.20
CA LEU A 257 -13.33 18.18 -6.94
C LEU A 257 -14.50 18.62 -7.87
N GLU A 258 -15.33 19.58 -7.46
CA GLU A 258 -16.36 20.18 -8.34
C GLU A 258 -15.77 20.82 -9.59
N LYS A 259 -14.63 21.54 -9.44
CA LYS A 259 -13.93 22.11 -10.59
C LYS A 259 -13.45 21.03 -11.54
N TYR A 260 -12.83 19.97 -11.03
CA TYR A 260 -12.39 18.85 -11.85
C TYR A 260 -13.55 18.10 -12.51
N ALA A 261 -14.64 17.86 -11.77
CA ALA A 261 -15.84 17.22 -12.32
C ALA A 261 -16.42 18.03 -13.49
N LYS A 262 -16.46 19.35 -13.34
CA LYS A 262 -16.91 20.26 -14.42
C LYS A 262 -16.00 20.22 -15.62
N SER A 263 -14.68 20.24 -15.43
CA SER A 263 -13.69 20.17 -16.55
C SER A 263 -13.82 18.84 -17.31
N MET A 264 -14.06 17.72 -16.63
CA MET A 264 -14.24 16.41 -17.24
C MET A 264 -15.69 16.13 -17.69
N ASN A 265 -16.63 17.08 -17.54
CA ASN A 265 -18.04 16.93 -17.83
C ASN A 265 -18.65 15.65 -17.21
N THR A 266 -18.32 15.34 -15.95
CA THR A 266 -18.70 14.09 -15.29
C THR A 266 -19.48 14.32 -14.01
N LYS A 267 -20.46 13.44 -13.73
CA LYS A 267 -21.18 13.35 -12.44
C LYS A 267 -20.65 12.24 -11.55
N ALA A 268 -19.65 11.48 -11.99
CA ALA A 268 -19.11 10.35 -11.23
C ALA A 268 -18.53 10.76 -9.87
N LEU A 269 -18.15 12.03 -9.68
CA LEU A 269 -17.61 12.56 -8.44
C LEU A 269 -18.66 13.11 -7.47
N ASP A 270 -19.92 13.30 -7.91
CA ASP A 270 -20.97 13.96 -7.12
C ASP A 270 -21.17 13.31 -5.73
N PRO A 271 -21.26 11.97 -5.57
CA PRO A 271 -21.46 11.39 -4.26
C PRO A 271 -20.31 11.72 -3.30
N LEU A 272 -19.05 11.65 -3.76
CA LEU A 272 -17.88 12.01 -2.96
C LEU A 272 -17.89 13.49 -2.58
N ILE A 273 -18.24 14.37 -3.51
CA ILE A 273 -18.34 15.82 -3.28
C ILE A 273 -19.38 16.12 -2.20
N ILE A 274 -20.55 15.48 -2.28
CA ILE A 274 -21.65 15.61 -1.30
C ILE A 274 -21.17 15.16 0.09
N ASP A 275 -20.56 13.98 0.16
CA ASP A 275 -20.05 13.43 1.42
C ASP A 275 -18.96 14.33 2.02
N MET A 276 -18.07 14.88 1.21
CA MET A 276 -17.02 15.78 1.69
C MET A 276 -17.56 17.13 2.19
N LYS A 277 -18.68 17.60 1.69
CA LYS A 277 -19.37 18.80 2.21
C LYS A 277 -20.06 18.54 3.56
N LYS A 278 -20.47 17.30 3.80
CA LYS A 278 -21.14 16.86 5.04
C LYS A 278 -20.18 16.16 6.00
N LEU A 279 -18.88 16.24 5.71
CA LEU A 279 -17.86 15.47 6.41
C LEU A 279 -17.87 15.76 7.90
N THR A 280 -18.00 14.71 8.71
CA THR A 280 -17.79 14.77 10.16
C THR A 280 -16.35 14.35 10.46
N ALA A 281 -15.68 15.07 11.33
CA ALA A 281 -14.31 14.73 11.68
C ALA A 281 -14.25 13.46 12.52
N LYS A 282 -13.27 12.63 12.22
CA LYS A 282 -12.87 11.49 13.07
C LYS A 282 -12.22 12.03 14.35
N SER A 283 -12.16 11.19 15.39
CA SER A 283 -11.45 11.54 16.62
C SER A 283 -10.01 11.93 16.33
N TYR A 284 -9.63 13.14 16.73
CA TYR A 284 -8.27 13.64 16.55
C TYR A 284 -7.33 13.07 17.59
N PHE A 285 -6.22 12.53 17.14
CA PHE A 285 -5.11 12.07 17.97
C PHE A 285 -3.87 12.91 17.64
N PRO A 286 -3.35 13.70 18.60
CA PRO A 286 -2.08 14.37 18.40
C PRO A 286 -1.00 13.31 18.21
N GLN A 287 -0.07 13.58 17.29
CA GLN A 287 1.01 12.62 16.98
C GLN A 287 2.03 12.55 18.13
N ALA A 288 1.56 12.02 19.25
CA ALA A 288 2.28 11.75 20.47
C ALA A 288 1.52 10.68 21.26
N ILE A 289 2.21 9.75 21.85
CA ILE A 289 1.68 8.73 22.74
C ILE A 289 2.30 8.85 24.13
N SER A 290 1.58 8.38 25.14
CA SER A 290 2.07 8.30 26.51
C SER A 290 3.11 7.18 26.65
N GLU A 291 3.89 7.22 27.72
CA GLU A 291 4.84 6.13 28.04
C GLU A 291 4.10 4.80 28.24
N GLN A 292 2.90 4.81 28.78
CA GLN A 292 2.09 3.61 28.98
C GLN A 292 1.63 3.01 27.64
N GLN A 293 1.15 3.82 26.71
CA GLN A 293 0.80 3.37 25.35
C GLN A 293 2.03 2.85 24.62
N PHE A 294 3.16 3.51 24.72
CA PHE A 294 4.42 3.05 24.15
C PHE A 294 4.83 1.68 24.73
N LEU A 295 4.72 1.52 26.06
CA LEU A 295 5.06 0.27 26.73
C LEU A 295 4.13 -0.88 26.32
N SER A 296 2.84 -0.63 26.08
CA SER A 296 1.91 -1.65 25.61
C SER A 296 2.31 -2.21 24.24
N VAL A 297 2.78 -1.35 23.31
CA VAL A 297 3.31 -1.79 22.03
C VAL A 297 4.62 -2.57 22.20
N CYS A 298 5.50 -2.13 23.12
CA CYS A 298 6.73 -2.87 23.45
C CYS A 298 6.42 -4.28 23.96
N GLN A 299 5.44 -4.40 24.88
CA GLN A 299 5.03 -5.69 25.43
C GLN A 299 4.48 -6.62 24.34
N TYR A 300 3.60 -6.11 23.49
CA TYR A 300 3.09 -6.87 22.35
C TYR A 300 4.19 -7.36 21.42
N LEU A 301 5.15 -6.48 21.07
CA LEU A 301 6.28 -6.87 20.23
C LEU A 301 7.20 -7.88 20.91
N GLN A 302 7.39 -7.78 22.24
CA GLN A 302 8.14 -8.75 23.01
C GLN A 302 7.49 -10.14 22.96
N ASP A 303 6.18 -10.19 23.12
CA ASP A 303 5.41 -11.44 23.11
C ASP A 303 5.38 -12.08 21.71
N THR A 304 5.29 -11.25 20.67
CA THR A 304 5.22 -11.69 19.28
C THR A 304 6.59 -12.08 18.71
N LEU A 305 7.65 -11.30 18.98
CA LEU A 305 8.97 -11.45 18.38
C LEU A 305 9.94 -12.24 19.27
N GLY A 306 9.69 -12.36 20.56
CA GLY A 306 10.50 -13.14 21.47
C GLY A 306 11.99 -12.76 21.45
N PHE A 307 12.84 -13.69 21.04
CA PHE A 307 14.28 -13.47 20.98
C PHE A 307 14.70 -12.37 19.97
N ASN A 308 13.98 -12.23 18.87
CA ASN A 308 14.27 -11.16 17.90
C ASN A 308 14.03 -9.77 18.50
N TYR A 309 13.01 -9.62 19.36
CA TYR A 309 12.78 -8.37 20.08
C TYR A 309 13.99 -8.04 20.99
N TYR A 310 14.53 -9.03 21.70
CA TYR A 310 15.74 -8.84 22.49
C TYR A 310 16.94 -8.40 21.66
N LEU A 311 17.20 -9.04 20.52
CA LEU A 311 18.27 -8.63 19.60
C LEU A 311 18.08 -7.19 19.11
N MET A 312 16.85 -6.83 18.77
CA MET A 312 16.49 -5.49 18.34
C MET A 312 16.74 -4.45 19.44
N THR A 313 16.38 -4.72 20.70
CA THR A 313 16.64 -3.81 21.82
C THR A 313 18.15 -3.65 22.09
N ARG A 314 18.94 -4.71 21.91
CA ARG A 314 20.41 -4.65 22.00
C ARG A 314 21.01 -3.78 20.91
N HIS A 315 20.48 -3.88 19.69
CA HIS A 315 20.91 -3.03 18.57
C HIS A 315 20.56 -1.56 18.83
N VAL A 316 19.28 -1.27 19.16
CA VAL A 316 18.81 0.09 19.46
C VAL A 316 19.62 0.73 20.61
N LYS A 317 20.06 -0.05 21.59
CA LYS A 317 20.88 0.45 22.71
C LYS A 317 22.17 1.13 22.26
N THR A 318 22.72 0.79 21.08
CA THR A 318 23.96 1.38 20.56
C THR A 318 23.77 2.73 19.89
N PHE A 319 22.52 3.15 19.69
CA PHE A 319 22.19 4.42 19.03
C PHE A 319 21.84 5.51 20.05
N THR A 320 22.14 6.75 19.68
CA THR A 320 21.62 7.93 20.37
C THR A 320 20.33 8.35 19.68
N PRO A 321 19.18 8.44 20.40
CA PRO A 321 17.92 8.82 19.78
C PRO A 321 17.90 10.31 19.42
N GLU A 322 17.40 10.65 18.24
CA GLU A 322 17.20 12.03 17.78
C GLU A 322 16.06 12.73 18.53
N PHE A 323 15.02 11.96 18.91
CA PHE A 323 13.87 12.47 19.66
C PHE A 323 13.31 11.38 20.61
N SER A 324 12.56 11.85 21.62
CA SER A 324 11.92 11.02 22.66
C SER A 324 12.89 10.05 23.37
N PRO A 325 13.95 10.56 24.04
CA PRO A 325 14.93 9.71 24.72
C PRO A 325 14.33 8.86 25.85
N ASN A 326 13.17 9.24 26.40
CA ASN A 326 12.44 8.42 27.36
C ASN A 326 11.96 7.10 26.74
N PHE A 327 11.44 7.15 25.52
CA PHE A 327 11.00 5.94 24.82
C PHE A 327 12.19 5.01 24.51
N HIS A 328 13.36 5.58 24.21
CA HIS A 328 14.57 4.77 24.04
C HIS A 328 14.93 4.02 25.35
N ARG A 329 14.88 4.70 26.50
CA ARG A 329 15.13 4.05 27.79
C ARG A 329 14.11 2.97 28.11
N ILE A 330 12.81 3.23 27.86
CA ILE A 330 11.72 2.27 28.06
C ILE A 330 11.95 1.05 27.15
N PHE A 331 12.21 1.27 25.85
CA PHE A 331 12.40 0.21 24.88
C PHE A 331 13.60 -0.69 25.23
N VAL A 332 14.73 -0.11 25.56
CA VAL A 332 15.94 -0.86 25.94
C VAL A 332 15.75 -1.66 27.24
N LYS A 333 14.98 -1.11 28.22
CA LYS A 333 14.69 -1.77 29.48
C LYS A 333 13.57 -2.81 29.40
N SER A 334 12.71 -2.76 28.38
CA SER A 334 11.55 -3.64 28.26
C SER A 334 11.92 -5.08 27.90
N SER A 335 13.14 -5.38 27.48
CA SER A 335 13.57 -6.74 27.19
C SER A 335 13.66 -7.60 28.50
N SER A 336 13.03 -8.78 28.49
CA SER A 336 12.93 -9.64 29.66
C SER A 336 14.28 -10.26 30.04
N LYS A 337 14.50 -10.48 31.36
CA LYS A 337 15.68 -11.20 31.86
C LYS A 337 15.77 -12.64 31.29
N LYS A 338 14.63 -13.29 31.03
CA LYS A 338 14.58 -14.63 30.42
C LYS A 338 15.23 -14.65 29.03
N ASN A 339 15.02 -13.61 28.23
CA ASN A 339 15.63 -13.49 26.90
C ASN A 339 17.14 -13.23 26.98
N ASN A 340 17.63 -12.62 28.06
CA ASN A 340 19.08 -12.49 28.29
C ASN A 340 19.75 -13.86 28.47
N VAL A 341 19.11 -14.77 29.22
CA VAL A 341 19.62 -16.13 29.43
C VAL A 341 19.62 -16.92 28.12
N ILE A 342 18.53 -16.85 27.36
CA ILE A 342 18.42 -17.50 26.04
C ILE A 342 19.51 -16.98 25.10
N TYR A 343 19.79 -15.67 25.10
CA TYR A 343 20.86 -15.08 24.28
C TYR A 343 22.24 -15.61 24.67
N LEU A 344 22.55 -15.71 25.94
CA LEU A 344 23.83 -16.27 26.42
C LEU A 344 24.00 -17.72 25.97
N LEU A 345 22.91 -18.52 26.06
CA LEU A 345 22.91 -19.91 25.58
C LEU A 345 23.09 -19.99 24.06
N PHE A 346 22.46 -19.08 23.31
CA PHE A 346 22.63 -18.98 21.85
C PHE A 346 24.06 -18.62 21.45
N LEU A 347 24.66 -17.64 22.11
CA LEU A 347 26.09 -17.25 21.88
C LEU A 347 27.03 -18.40 22.20
N GLY A 348 26.80 -19.11 23.32
CA GLY A 348 27.57 -20.30 23.69
C GLY A 348 27.47 -21.38 22.62
N ARG A 349 26.26 -21.66 22.12
CA ARG A 349 26.01 -22.66 21.06
C ARG A 349 26.68 -22.28 19.72
N ASN A 350 26.65 -21.00 19.35
CA ASN A 350 27.29 -20.52 18.12
C ASN A 350 28.83 -20.55 18.23
N LYS A 351 29.39 -20.16 19.37
CA LYS A 351 30.84 -20.31 19.62
C LYS A 351 31.26 -21.77 19.54
N LEU A 352 30.49 -22.70 20.13
CA LEU A 352 30.74 -24.13 20.07
C LEU A 352 30.67 -24.65 18.63
N ARG A 353 29.67 -24.27 17.86
CA ARG A 353 29.57 -24.63 16.43
C ARG A 353 30.73 -24.11 15.60
N ALA A 354 31.17 -22.86 15.82
CA ALA A 354 32.33 -22.28 15.15
C ALA A 354 33.63 -23.03 15.51
N PHE A 355 33.75 -23.41 16.76
CA PHE A 355 34.88 -24.21 17.25
C PHE A 355 34.92 -25.62 16.62
N ILE A 356 33.77 -26.32 16.59
CA ILE A 356 33.63 -27.64 15.95
C ILE A 356 33.92 -27.53 14.45
N LYS A 357 33.45 -26.49 13.75
CA LYS A 357 33.73 -26.25 12.33
C LYS A 357 35.23 -26.03 12.10
N LYS A 358 35.91 -25.30 13.00
CA LYS A 358 37.33 -25.06 12.94
C LYS A 358 38.12 -26.38 13.10
N ILE A 359 37.73 -27.24 14.06
CA ILE A 359 38.37 -28.56 14.26
C ILE A 359 38.15 -29.45 13.03
N LYS A 360 36.94 -29.51 12.48
CA LYS A 360 36.69 -30.32 11.27
C LYS A 360 37.54 -29.86 10.09
N ASN A 361 37.67 -28.55 9.88
CA ASN A 361 38.52 -28.01 8.80
C ASN A 361 40.00 -28.29 9.04
N THR A 362 40.48 -28.34 10.28
CA THR A 362 41.86 -28.67 10.62
C THR A 362 42.15 -30.17 10.41
N LEU A 363 41.16 -31.04 10.70
CA LEU A 363 41.30 -32.49 10.49
C LEU A 363 41.20 -32.91 9.02
N VAL A 364 40.55 -32.13 8.18
CA VAL A 364 40.47 -32.39 6.72
C VAL A 364 41.74 -31.95 5.98
N ILE A 365 42.57 -31.09 6.59
CA ILE A 365 43.85 -30.64 6.02
C ILE A 365 44.98 -31.58 6.42
N SER A 366 44.74 -32.52 7.35
CA SER A 366 45.74 -33.46 7.88
C SER A 366 45.53 -34.92 7.38
N LEU A 367 44.67 -35.12 6.38
CA LEU A 367 44.52 -36.34 5.58
C LEU A 367 44.79 -36.05 4.09
#